data_570b5db098c841a20572cd090a6e6b5a
#
_entry.id   570b5db098c841a20572cd090a6e6b5a
#
_cell.length_a   1.000
_cell.length_b   1.000
_cell.length_c   1.000
_cell.angle_alpha   90.00
_cell.angle_beta   90.00
_cell.angle_gamma   90.00
#
_symmetry.space_group_name_H-M   'P 1'
#
loop_
_entity.id
_entity.type
_entity.pdbx_description
1 polymer ?
#
loop_
_entity_poly.entity_id
_entity_poly.type
_entity_poly.pdbx_seq_one_letter_code
_entity_poly.pdbx_strand_id
1 'polypeptide(L)'
;MIRHRLTALALAFGASFVPFAPACAEAPAIHTQVPGYYRAAVGDLEITALYDGYVDLAASVLLNANKAEVQRLLARKFIAGEKVQTAVNAYLINLGGKLILVDTGAAKAFGPTLGFIGEQIRAAGYTPEQIDIVLLTHLHADHVAGLLGADGKPQFPNAEVRVDQAESDFWLSEANAAKAPKDFQPFFKIARDSAAPYQAAGKWKPFSGAAELAPGIKAVPAVGHTPGHTAYQIESKGERLLILGDAVHSHAVQFARPEVAIEFDSDKKQAVATRKKLFAWAAKEKLLVSGMHLPFPGLGHVRADGKAFAWVPVEYSPLRNDK
;
A
#
# COMPACT_ATOMS: atom_id res chain seq x y z
N MET A 1 70.89 40.21 72.19
CA MET A 1 69.83 40.78 71.38
C MET A 1 69.85 40.08 70.01
N ILE A 2 68.99 39.13 69.82
CA ILE A 2 68.93 38.29 68.61
C ILE A 2 67.75 38.78 67.81
N ARG A 3 67.93 39.28 66.62
CA ARG A 3 66.89 39.72 65.68
C ARG A 3 66.52 38.55 64.76
N HIS A 4 65.29 38.08 64.91
CA HIS A 4 64.74 37.13 63.95
C HIS A 4 64.18 37.81 62.71
N ARG A 5 64.66 37.48 61.56
CA ARG A 5 64.06 37.86 60.28
C ARG A 5 63.04 36.80 59.85
N LEU A 6 61.77 37.13 59.77
CA LEU A 6 60.76 36.34 59.14
C LEU A 6 60.77 36.57 57.60
N THR A 7 61.03 35.51 56.89
CA THR A 7 60.90 35.52 55.42
C THR A 7 59.49 35.01 55.06
N ALA A 8 58.67 35.88 54.48
CA ALA A 8 57.33 35.49 53.97
C ALA A 8 57.46 34.85 52.56
N LEU A 9 57.01 33.62 52.44
CA LEU A 9 56.95 32.88 51.16
C LEU A 9 55.58 33.14 50.54
N ALA A 10 55.50 33.87 49.44
CA ALA A 10 54.29 34.08 48.67
C ALA A 10 54.07 32.95 47.69
N LEU A 11 53.06 32.13 47.91
CA LEU A 11 52.59 31.15 46.94
C LEU A 11 51.69 31.83 45.92
N ALA A 12 52.17 31.93 44.68
CA ALA A 12 51.36 32.39 43.56
C ALA A 12 50.53 31.20 43.02
N PHE A 13 49.22 31.20 43.25
CA PHE A 13 48.29 30.26 42.59
C PHE A 13 48.03 30.76 41.16
N GLY A 14 48.64 30.10 40.17
CA GLY A 14 48.36 30.28 38.76
C GLY A 14 47.04 29.55 38.39
N ALA A 15 45.95 30.30 38.28
CA ALA A 15 44.70 29.78 37.74
C ALA A 15 44.84 29.57 36.21
N SER A 16 45.06 28.32 35.78
CA SER A 16 45.03 27.96 34.38
C SER A 16 43.57 27.99 33.87
N PHE A 17 43.21 29.04 33.15
CA PHE A 17 41.95 29.10 32.41
C PHE A 17 42.06 28.13 31.19
N VAL A 18 41.43 26.92 31.28
CA VAL A 18 41.21 26.07 30.16
C VAL A 18 39.97 26.59 29.42
N PRO A 19 40.10 27.06 28.17
CA PRO A 19 38.93 27.50 27.43
C PRO A 19 38.05 26.28 27.14
N PHE A 20 36.84 26.27 27.72
CA PHE A 20 35.79 25.35 27.31
C PHE A 20 35.35 25.75 25.90
N ALA A 21 35.86 25.09 24.87
CA ALA A 21 35.26 25.17 23.55
C ALA A 21 33.90 24.48 23.66
N PRO A 22 32.78 25.13 23.23
CA PRO A 22 31.50 24.43 23.16
C PRO A 22 31.65 23.27 22.20
N ALA A 23 31.52 22.04 22.69
CA ALA A 23 31.38 20.87 21.86
C ALA A 23 30.04 21.02 21.11
N CYS A 24 30.07 21.50 19.86
CA CYS A 24 28.95 21.37 18.94
C CYS A 24 28.75 19.86 18.75
N ALA A 25 27.73 19.31 19.40
CA ALA A 25 27.31 17.93 19.14
C ALA A 25 26.85 17.87 17.68
N GLU A 26 27.59 17.17 16.82
CA GLU A 26 27.13 16.87 15.47
C GLU A 26 25.85 16.06 15.57
N ALA A 27 24.78 16.49 14.86
CA ALA A 27 23.55 15.74 14.70
C ALA A 27 23.56 15.07 13.30
N PRO A 28 24.05 13.84 13.19
CA PRO A 28 24.12 13.15 11.90
C PRO A 28 22.70 12.97 11.33
N ALA A 29 22.59 13.08 10.01
CA ALA A 29 21.32 12.88 9.31
C ALA A 29 20.83 11.43 9.50
N ILE A 30 19.55 11.27 9.78
CA ILE A 30 18.88 9.96 9.83
C ILE A 30 18.43 9.64 8.40
N HIS A 31 18.97 8.57 7.82
CA HIS A 31 18.70 8.17 6.43
C HIS A 31 17.59 7.11 6.30
N THR A 32 16.90 6.80 7.38
CA THR A 32 15.76 5.89 7.40
C THR A 32 14.46 6.68 7.54
N GLN A 33 13.42 6.26 6.79
CA GLN A 33 12.09 6.85 6.91
C GLN A 33 11.38 6.31 8.17
N VAL A 34 10.40 7.07 8.67
CA VAL A 34 9.47 6.59 9.71
C VAL A 34 8.76 5.31 9.25
N PRO A 35 8.22 4.47 10.18
CA PRO A 35 7.46 3.29 9.81
C PRO A 35 6.34 3.60 8.83
N GLY A 36 6.18 2.74 7.83
CA GLY A 36 5.21 2.90 6.73
C GLY A 36 3.83 2.40 7.11
N TYR A 37 3.23 2.90 8.19
CA TYR A 37 1.83 2.64 8.50
C TYR A 37 1.09 3.93 8.89
N TYR A 38 -0.22 3.96 8.61
CA TYR A 38 -1.09 5.09 8.96
C TYR A 38 -2.47 4.56 9.37
N ARG A 39 -3.03 5.05 10.47
CA ARG A 39 -4.33 4.64 10.98
C ARG A 39 -5.42 5.64 10.66
N ALA A 40 -6.58 5.12 10.25
CA ALA A 40 -7.82 5.85 10.08
C ALA A 40 -8.97 5.07 10.71
N ALA A 41 -10.06 5.72 11.02
CA ALA A 41 -11.29 5.08 11.47
C ALA A 41 -12.34 5.07 10.35
N VAL A 42 -13.15 4.01 10.32
CA VAL A 42 -14.39 3.92 9.54
C VAL A 42 -15.47 3.42 10.52
N GLY A 43 -16.25 4.34 11.05
CA GLY A 43 -17.13 4.05 12.18
C GLY A 43 -16.34 3.50 13.37
N ASP A 44 -16.70 2.29 13.81
CA ASP A 44 -16.02 1.60 14.93
C ASP A 44 -14.78 0.79 14.48
N LEU A 45 -14.47 0.75 13.19
CA LEU A 45 -13.38 -0.05 12.66
C LEU A 45 -12.08 0.77 12.56
N GLU A 46 -10.97 0.17 12.99
CA GLU A 46 -9.64 0.70 12.71
C GLU A 46 -9.12 0.17 11.39
N ILE A 47 -8.74 1.08 10.50
CA ILE A 47 -8.12 0.78 9.21
C ILE A 47 -6.66 1.22 9.29
N THR A 48 -5.73 0.30 9.11
CA THR A 48 -4.30 0.64 9.04
C THR A 48 -3.80 0.45 7.60
N ALA A 49 -3.47 1.56 6.94
CA ALA A 49 -2.73 1.52 5.68
C ALA A 49 -1.30 1.05 5.97
N LEU A 50 -0.79 0.13 5.15
CA LEU A 50 0.54 -0.45 5.24
C LEU A 50 1.28 -0.19 3.93
N TYR A 51 2.51 0.32 4.00
CA TYR A 51 3.34 0.63 2.85
C TYR A 51 4.31 -0.52 2.57
N ASP A 52 4.08 -1.24 1.48
CA ASP A 52 5.01 -2.29 1.02
C ASP A 52 6.30 -1.72 0.44
N GLY A 53 6.21 -0.49 -0.07
CA GLY A 53 7.29 0.18 -0.76
C GLY A 53 6.83 0.76 -2.10
N TYR A 54 7.74 0.81 -3.08
CA TYR A 54 7.44 1.42 -4.37
C TYR A 54 8.13 0.71 -5.55
N VAL A 55 7.58 0.93 -6.73
CA VAL A 55 8.18 0.58 -8.01
C VAL A 55 8.16 1.81 -8.93
N ASP A 56 9.22 1.99 -9.72
CA ASP A 56 9.30 3.03 -10.73
C ASP A 56 8.69 2.53 -12.05
N LEU A 57 7.42 2.88 -12.31
CA LEU A 57 6.74 2.54 -13.55
C LEU A 57 7.08 3.55 -14.65
N ALA A 58 7.36 3.05 -15.86
CA ALA A 58 7.48 3.92 -17.02
C ALA A 58 6.13 4.58 -17.34
N ALA A 59 6.11 5.89 -17.58
CA ALA A 59 4.88 6.60 -17.94
C ALA A 59 4.26 6.09 -19.26
N SER A 60 5.04 5.40 -20.10
CA SER A 60 4.59 4.78 -21.34
C SER A 60 3.62 3.61 -21.16
N VAL A 61 3.54 3.00 -19.95
CA VAL A 61 2.55 1.95 -19.67
C VAL A 61 1.11 2.50 -19.61
N LEU A 62 0.95 3.83 -19.51
CA LEU A 62 -0.36 4.50 -19.57
C LEU A 62 -0.80 4.66 -21.02
N LEU A 63 -1.84 3.94 -21.39
CA LEU A 63 -2.33 3.81 -22.76
C LEU A 63 -3.55 4.70 -23.04
N ASN A 64 -3.87 4.93 -24.31
CA ASN A 64 -4.99 5.76 -24.77
C ASN A 64 -4.83 7.26 -24.42
N ALA A 65 -3.61 7.72 -24.17
CA ALA A 65 -3.25 9.12 -24.06
C ALA A 65 -1.93 9.36 -24.80
N ASN A 66 -1.75 10.53 -25.38
CA ASN A 66 -0.45 10.86 -26.00
C ASN A 66 0.58 11.24 -24.94
N LYS A 67 1.87 11.03 -25.26
CA LYS A 67 3.00 11.27 -24.33
C LYS A 67 2.98 12.71 -23.77
N ALA A 68 2.72 13.71 -24.60
CA ALA A 68 2.74 15.11 -24.17
C ALA A 68 1.63 15.41 -23.15
N GLU A 69 0.46 14.81 -23.32
CA GLU A 69 -0.64 14.94 -22.37
C GLU A 69 -0.32 14.28 -21.03
N VAL A 70 0.19 13.04 -21.06
CA VAL A 70 0.64 12.33 -19.84
C VAL A 70 1.67 13.17 -19.11
N GLN A 71 2.72 13.66 -19.79
CA GLN A 71 3.74 14.51 -19.19
C GLN A 71 3.17 15.80 -18.58
N ARG A 72 2.22 16.45 -19.26
CA ARG A 72 1.54 17.64 -18.74
C ARG A 72 0.75 17.34 -17.45
N LEU A 73 0.08 16.19 -17.37
CA LEU A 73 -0.67 15.78 -16.18
C LEU A 73 0.28 15.42 -15.02
N LEU A 74 1.39 14.72 -15.28
CA LEU A 74 2.43 14.43 -14.31
C LEU A 74 3.05 15.71 -13.75
N ALA A 75 3.39 16.68 -14.65
CA ALA A 75 3.97 17.95 -14.25
C ALA A 75 3.06 18.79 -13.33
N ARG A 76 1.73 18.70 -13.47
CA ARG A 76 0.76 19.33 -12.55
C ARG A 76 0.86 18.76 -11.10
N LYS A 77 1.45 17.60 -10.93
CA LYS A 77 1.70 16.96 -9.65
C LYS A 77 3.19 17.01 -9.26
N PHE A 78 3.97 17.84 -9.96
CA PHE A 78 5.43 17.97 -9.79
C PHE A 78 6.20 16.66 -9.98
N ILE A 79 5.64 15.73 -10.74
CA ILE A 79 6.29 14.48 -11.13
C ILE A 79 7.05 14.75 -12.43
N ALA A 80 8.38 14.64 -12.35
CA ALA A 80 9.28 14.86 -13.50
C ALA A 80 9.80 13.54 -14.07
N GLY A 81 10.19 13.57 -15.36
CA GLY A 81 10.82 12.43 -16.02
C GLY A 81 9.83 11.43 -16.62
N GLU A 82 10.39 10.28 -17.02
CA GLU A 82 9.64 9.22 -17.72
C GLU A 82 9.23 8.06 -16.79
N LYS A 83 9.70 8.08 -15.55
CA LYS A 83 9.36 7.10 -14.51
C LYS A 83 8.53 7.75 -13.43
N VAL A 84 7.52 7.04 -12.98
CA VAL A 84 6.60 7.47 -11.91
C VAL A 84 6.80 6.54 -10.74
N GLN A 85 7.26 7.08 -9.61
CA GLN A 85 7.30 6.32 -8.37
C GLN A 85 5.87 5.95 -7.98
N THR A 86 5.58 4.67 -8.04
CA THR A 86 4.25 4.10 -7.78
C THR A 86 4.30 3.32 -6.49
N ALA A 87 3.50 3.71 -5.52
CA ALA A 87 3.40 3.02 -4.23
C ALA A 87 2.78 1.62 -4.41
N VAL A 88 3.10 0.71 -3.50
CA VAL A 88 2.37 -0.52 -3.26
C VAL A 88 1.90 -0.49 -1.82
N ASN A 89 0.58 -0.49 -1.62
CA ASN A 89 -0.06 -0.41 -0.32
C ASN A 89 -0.88 -1.68 -0.04
N ALA A 90 -1.08 -1.99 1.23
CA ALA A 90 -2.06 -2.95 1.71
C ALA A 90 -2.86 -2.32 2.86
N TYR A 91 -3.99 -2.92 3.23
CA TYR A 91 -4.84 -2.35 4.27
C TYR A 91 -5.22 -3.42 5.29
N LEU A 92 -4.89 -3.17 6.55
CA LEU A 92 -5.27 -4.01 7.69
C LEU A 92 -6.54 -3.44 8.33
N ILE A 93 -7.54 -4.28 8.53
CA ILE A 93 -8.84 -3.94 9.12
C ILE A 93 -8.98 -4.69 10.43
N ASN A 94 -9.15 -3.94 11.53
CA ASN A 94 -9.44 -4.51 12.83
C ASN A 94 -10.94 -4.44 13.11
N LEU A 95 -11.59 -5.61 13.20
CA LEU A 95 -13.02 -5.77 13.54
C LEU A 95 -13.26 -5.95 15.05
N GLY A 96 -12.29 -5.61 15.90
CA GLY A 96 -12.37 -5.82 17.35
C GLY A 96 -12.01 -7.22 17.83
N GLY A 97 -12.28 -8.25 17.05
CA GLY A 97 -11.97 -9.65 17.39
C GLY A 97 -11.31 -10.44 16.25
N LYS A 98 -11.18 -9.83 15.09
CA LYS A 98 -10.54 -10.41 13.90
C LYS A 98 -9.73 -9.36 13.16
N LEU A 99 -8.58 -9.77 12.63
CA LEU A 99 -7.73 -8.97 11.76
C LEU A 99 -7.87 -9.47 10.32
N ILE A 100 -8.20 -8.55 9.42
CA ILE A 100 -8.35 -8.82 7.99
C ILE A 100 -7.33 -7.97 7.23
N LEU A 101 -6.51 -8.61 6.43
CA LEU A 101 -5.55 -7.95 5.56
C LEU A 101 -6.06 -7.95 4.11
N VAL A 102 -6.08 -6.78 3.47
CA VAL A 102 -6.40 -6.64 2.04
C VAL A 102 -5.11 -6.44 1.27
N ASP A 103 -4.77 -7.39 0.43
CA ASP A 103 -3.52 -7.62 -0.28
C ASP A 103 -2.29 -7.78 0.63
N THR A 104 -1.21 -8.33 0.08
CA THR A 104 -0.04 -8.76 0.86
C THR A 104 1.28 -8.14 0.39
N GLY A 105 1.24 -7.28 -0.63
CA GLY A 105 2.44 -6.69 -1.21
C GLY A 105 3.19 -7.63 -2.16
N ALA A 106 4.32 -7.16 -2.63
CA ALA A 106 5.13 -7.77 -3.70
C ALA A 106 6.19 -8.73 -3.20
N ALA A 107 6.40 -8.88 -1.91
CA ALA A 107 7.62 -9.49 -1.38
C ALA A 107 8.87 -8.91 -2.08
N LYS A 108 9.67 -9.74 -2.76
CA LYS A 108 10.84 -9.29 -3.54
C LYS A 108 10.66 -9.47 -5.06
N ALA A 109 9.43 -9.63 -5.53
CA ALA A 109 9.16 -9.91 -6.94
C ALA A 109 9.65 -8.82 -7.90
N PHE A 110 9.66 -7.55 -7.46
CA PHE A 110 10.09 -6.39 -8.26
C PHE A 110 11.31 -5.65 -7.67
N GLY A 111 12.10 -6.32 -6.82
CA GLY A 111 13.36 -5.77 -6.32
C GLY A 111 13.33 -5.34 -4.86
N PRO A 112 14.38 -4.65 -4.39
CA PRO A 112 14.61 -4.42 -2.96
C PRO A 112 13.76 -3.30 -2.36
N THR A 113 13.10 -2.48 -3.18
CA THR A 113 12.28 -1.35 -2.74
C THR A 113 10.88 -1.76 -2.25
N LEU A 114 10.56 -3.06 -2.28
CA LEU A 114 9.28 -3.67 -1.92
C LEU A 114 9.47 -4.81 -0.92
N GLY A 115 8.37 -5.30 -0.35
CA GLY A 115 8.33 -6.47 0.53
C GLY A 115 8.42 -6.12 2.00
N PHE A 116 7.83 -5.00 2.41
CA PHE A 116 7.85 -4.53 3.80
C PHE A 116 6.53 -4.74 4.57
N ILE A 117 5.48 -5.33 3.96
CA ILE A 117 4.16 -5.50 4.63
C ILE A 117 4.29 -6.19 5.98
N GLY A 118 5.03 -7.30 6.08
CA GLY A 118 5.22 -8.00 7.35
C GLY A 118 5.94 -7.16 8.42
N GLU A 119 6.87 -6.30 8.01
CA GLU A 119 7.56 -5.36 8.89
C GLU A 119 6.60 -4.26 9.35
N GLN A 120 5.80 -3.69 8.44
CA GLN A 120 4.83 -2.65 8.78
C GLN A 120 3.71 -3.16 9.68
N ILE A 121 3.26 -4.42 9.53
CA ILE A 121 2.34 -5.07 10.46
C ILE A 121 2.93 -5.08 11.88
N ARG A 122 4.21 -5.46 12.03
CA ARG A 122 4.90 -5.47 13.33
C ARG A 122 5.07 -4.04 13.88
N ALA A 123 5.48 -3.10 13.06
CA ALA A 123 5.59 -1.70 13.45
C ALA A 123 4.24 -1.11 13.89
N ALA A 124 3.13 -1.56 13.29
CA ALA A 124 1.78 -1.20 13.67
C ALA A 124 1.29 -1.88 14.97
N GLY A 125 2.09 -2.76 15.59
CA GLY A 125 1.77 -3.40 16.88
C GLY A 125 1.06 -4.75 16.76
N TYR A 126 1.00 -5.34 15.56
CA TYR A 126 0.45 -6.66 15.30
C TYR A 126 1.54 -7.62 14.84
N THR A 127 1.19 -8.91 14.68
CA THR A 127 2.07 -9.89 14.04
C THR A 127 1.35 -10.55 12.85
N PRO A 128 2.09 -11.02 11.83
CA PRO A 128 1.48 -11.74 10.69
C PRO A 128 0.67 -12.96 11.11
N GLU A 129 1.03 -13.61 12.21
CA GLU A 129 0.33 -14.79 12.77
C GLU A 129 -1.05 -14.44 13.35
N GLN A 130 -1.30 -13.16 13.64
CA GLN A 130 -2.59 -12.67 14.15
C GLN A 130 -3.61 -12.41 13.02
N ILE A 131 -3.20 -12.46 11.75
CA ILE A 131 -4.11 -12.25 10.63
C ILE A 131 -5.03 -13.47 10.49
N ASP A 132 -6.33 -13.23 10.58
CA ASP A 132 -7.38 -14.27 10.47
C ASP A 132 -7.80 -14.49 9.01
N ILE A 133 -7.86 -13.42 8.21
CA ILE A 133 -8.30 -13.47 6.83
C ILE A 133 -7.39 -12.57 5.98
N VAL A 134 -6.96 -13.08 4.83
CA VAL A 134 -6.38 -12.28 3.74
C VAL A 134 -7.42 -12.19 2.63
N LEU A 135 -7.78 -10.98 2.21
CA LEU A 135 -8.60 -10.71 1.04
C LEU A 135 -7.68 -10.22 -0.09
N LEU A 136 -7.64 -10.92 -1.19
CA LEU A 136 -6.86 -10.51 -2.36
C LEU A 136 -7.77 -9.79 -3.36
N THR A 137 -7.36 -8.59 -3.78
CA THR A 137 -8.08 -7.87 -4.84
C THR A 137 -7.94 -8.62 -6.16
N HIS A 138 -6.75 -9.14 -6.43
CA HIS A 138 -6.40 -9.95 -7.59
C HIS A 138 -5.04 -10.65 -7.38
N LEU A 139 -4.56 -11.41 -8.37
CA LEU A 139 -3.38 -12.25 -8.24
C LEU A 139 -2.14 -11.75 -9.02
N HIS A 140 -2.01 -10.44 -9.28
CA HIS A 140 -0.72 -9.89 -9.70
C HIS A 140 0.30 -9.99 -8.57
N ALA A 141 1.58 -10.03 -8.95
CA ALA A 141 2.67 -10.36 -8.05
C ALA A 141 2.82 -9.37 -6.88
N ASP A 142 2.49 -8.12 -7.08
CA ASP A 142 2.56 -7.07 -6.05
C ASP A 142 1.37 -7.06 -5.07
N HIS A 143 0.44 -8.00 -5.24
CA HIS A 143 -0.68 -8.21 -4.32
C HIS A 143 -0.62 -9.57 -3.63
N VAL A 144 -0.10 -10.61 -4.34
CA VAL A 144 -0.14 -11.98 -3.86
C VAL A 144 1.20 -12.51 -3.35
N ALA A 145 2.33 -11.96 -3.82
CA ALA A 145 3.64 -12.57 -3.51
C ALA A 145 3.99 -12.51 -2.02
N GLY A 146 3.50 -11.50 -1.30
CA GLY A 146 3.67 -11.37 0.15
C GLY A 146 2.92 -12.42 0.98
N LEU A 147 2.13 -13.30 0.38
CA LEU A 147 1.62 -14.51 1.06
C LEU A 147 2.75 -15.42 1.55
N LEU A 148 3.92 -15.34 0.92
CA LEU A 148 5.11 -16.07 1.32
C LEU A 148 6.13 -15.15 1.98
N GLY A 149 6.68 -15.60 3.10
CA GLY A 149 7.84 -14.99 3.72
C GLY A 149 9.13 -15.24 2.91
N ALA A 150 10.21 -14.58 3.31
CA ALA A 150 11.51 -14.71 2.65
C ALA A 150 12.08 -16.15 2.69
N ASP A 151 11.61 -16.98 3.61
CA ASP A 151 11.94 -18.39 3.75
C ASP A 151 11.07 -19.32 2.89
N GLY A 152 10.15 -18.76 2.08
CA GLY A 152 9.21 -19.48 1.23
C GLY A 152 8.04 -20.13 1.97
N LYS A 153 7.88 -19.88 3.27
CA LYS A 153 6.75 -20.38 4.07
C LYS A 153 5.59 -19.38 4.08
N PRO A 154 4.36 -19.83 4.41
CA PRO A 154 3.24 -18.93 4.62
C PRO A 154 3.58 -17.79 5.59
N GLN A 155 3.49 -16.55 5.14
CA GLN A 155 3.69 -15.38 6.00
C GLN A 155 2.53 -15.19 6.98
N PHE A 156 1.32 -15.60 6.59
CA PHE A 156 0.10 -15.52 7.40
C PHE A 156 -0.43 -16.93 7.70
N PRO A 157 0.26 -17.71 8.57
CA PRO A 157 0.01 -19.15 8.70
C PRO A 157 -1.37 -19.48 9.25
N ASN A 158 -2.02 -18.54 9.95
CA ASN A 158 -3.35 -18.73 10.53
C ASN A 158 -4.48 -18.26 9.62
N ALA A 159 -4.18 -17.43 8.61
CA ALA A 159 -5.18 -16.80 7.77
C ALA A 159 -5.89 -17.77 6.80
N GLU A 160 -7.19 -17.56 6.61
CA GLU A 160 -7.87 -17.97 5.38
C GLU A 160 -7.58 -16.95 4.28
N VAL A 161 -7.21 -17.41 3.08
CA VAL A 161 -7.02 -16.55 1.91
C VAL A 161 -8.23 -16.61 1.02
N ARG A 162 -8.84 -15.46 0.75
CA ARG A 162 -10.05 -15.32 -0.06
C ARG A 162 -9.79 -14.47 -1.28
N VAL A 163 -10.25 -14.92 -2.42
CA VAL A 163 -10.11 -14.26 -3.73
C VAL A 163 -11.32 -14.62 -4.59
N ASP A 164 -11.65 -13.82 -5.60
CA ASP A 164 -12.72 -14.20 -6.53
C ASP A 164 -12.36 -15.50 -7.27
N GLN A 165 -13.38 -16.36 -7.49
CA GLN A 165 -13.21 -17.66 -8.14
C GLN A 165 -12.65 -17.52 -9.56
N ALA A 166 -13.12 -16.51 -10.32
CA ALA A 166 -12.62 -16.30 -11.69
C ALA A 166 -11.13 -15.88 -11.68
N GLU A 167 -10.68 -15.18 -10.67
CA GLU A 167 -9.28 -14.82 -10.47
C GLU A 167 -8.43 -16.07 -10.18
N SER A 168 -8.90 -16.89 -9.23
CA SER A 168 -8.28 -18.17 -8.89
C SER A 168 -8.19 -19.10 -10.10
N ASP A 169 -9.29 -19.28 -10.83
CA ASP A 169 -9.37 -20.15 -12.00
C ASP A 169 -8.46 -19.68 -13.12
N PHE A 170 -8.29 -18.37 -13.31
CA PHE A 170 -7.45 -17.81 -14.35
C PHE A 170 -5.96 -17.97 -14.02
N TRP A 171 -5.51 -17.44 -12.88
CA TRP A 171 -4.09 -17.33 -12.55
C TRP A 171 -3.45 -18.63 -12.06
N LEU A 172 -4.23 -19.53 -11.45
CA LEU A 172 -3.71 -20.80 -10.98
C LEU A 172 -3.71 -21.90 -12.08
N SER A 173 -4.28 -21.61 -13.25
CA SER A 173 -4.35 -22.53 -14.38
C SER A 173 -3.02 -22.67 -15.11
N GLU A 174 -2.45 -23.87 -15.15
CA GLU A 174 -1.28 -24.19 -15.97
C GLU A 174 -1.56 -24.01 -17.47
N ALA A 175 -2.79 -24.33 -17.91
CA ALA A 175 -3.19 -24.18 -19.30
C ALA A 175 -3.21 -22.70 -19.73
N ASN A 176 -3.65 -21.79 -18.86
CA ASN A 176 -3.60 -20.35 -19.12
C ASN A 176 -2.16 -19.84 -19.09
N ALA A 177 -1.35 -20.28 -18.13
CA ALA A 177 0.06 -19.95 -18.08
C ALA A 177 0.82 -20.35 -19.37
N ALA A 178 0.57 -21.54 -19.88
CA ALA A 178 1.20 -22.03 -21.11
C ALA A 178 0.80 -21.23 -22.36
N LYS A 179 -0.39 -20.64 -22.38
CA LYS A 179 -0.89 -19.79 -23.47
C LYS A 179 -0.45 -18.33 -23.35
N ALA A 180 -0.04 -17.90 -22.17
CA ALA A 180 0.37 -16.52 -21.93
C ALA A 180 1.67 -16.17 -22.65
N PRO A 181 1.87 -14.91 -23.07
CA PRO A 181 3.17 -14.42 -23.56
C PRO A 181 4.29 -14.80 -22.60
N LYS A 182 5.48 -15.12 -23.13
CA LYS A 182 6.61 -15.60 -22.32
C LYS A 182 6.94 -14.68 -21.14
N ASP A 183 6.86 -13.38 -21.34
CA ASP A 183 7.14 -12.38 -20.31
C ASP A 183 6.08 -12.33 -19.20
N PHE A 184 4.89 -12.87 -19.45
CA PHE A 184 3.80 -12.96 -18.46
C PHE A 184 3.76 -14.30 -17.71
N GLN A 185 4.37 -15.36 -18.23
CA GLN A 185 4.39 -16.69 -17.60
C GLN A 185 4.96 -16.67 -16.17
N PRO A 186 6.02 -15.90 -15.84
CA PRO A 186 6.52 -15.80 -14.46
C PRO A 186 5.47 -15.33 -13.45
N PHE A 187 4.54 -14.45 -13.83
CA PHE A 187 3.49 -13.97 -12.95
C PHE A 187 2.49 -15.08 -12.58
N PHE A 188 2.13 -15.94 -13.53
CA PHE A 188 1.34 -17.14 -13.23
C PHE A 188 2.07 -18.08 -12.27
N LYS A 189 3.39 -18.22 -12.40
CA LYS A 189 4.19 -19.03 -11.48
C LYS A 189 4.16 -18.45 -10.06
N ILE A 190 4.36 -17.14 -9.93
CA ILE A 190 4.30 -16.44 -8.63
C ILE A 190 2.93 -16.67 -7.98
N ALA A 191 1.83 -16.48 -8.72
CA ALA A 191 0.49 -16.70 -8.20
C ALA A 191 0.28 -18.13 -7.69
N ARG A 192 0.69 -19.15 -8.47
CA ARG A 192 0.59 -20.56 -8.06
C ARG A 192 1.45 -20.90 -6.85
N ASP A 193 2.72 -20.46 -6.85
CA ASP A 193 3.63 -20.72 -5.75
C ASP A 193 3.11 -20.09 -4.44
N SER A 194 2.56 -18.87 -4.52
CA SER A 194 1.98 -18.16 -3.37
C SER A 194 0.71 -18.84 -2.84
N ALA A 195 -0.12 -19.36 -3.72
CA ALA A 195 -1.38 -20.03 -3.35
C ALA A 195 -1.16 -21.45 -2.82
N ALA A 196 -0.17 -22.18 -3.33
CA ALA A 196 0.00 -23.60 -3.10
C ALA A 196 0.02 -24.03 -1.62
N PRO A 197 0.76 -23.40 -0.69
CA PRO A 197 0.76 -23.83 0.71
C PRO A 197 -0.57 -23.56 1.40
N TYR A 198 -1.32 -22.54 1.01
CA TYR A 198 -2.67 -22.27 1.54
C TYR A 198 -3.69 -23.24 0.99
N GLN A 199 -3.57 -23.66 -0.29
CA GLN A 199 -4.38 -24.74 -0.86
C GLN A 199 -4.12 -26.06 -0.14
N ALA A 200 -2.85 -26.43 0.05
CA ALA A 200 -2.46 -27.64 0.75
C ALA A 200 -2.97 -27.70 2.20
N ALA A 201 -3.04 -26.55 2.88
CA ALA A 201 -3.58 -26.40 4.22
C ALA A 201 -5.12 -26.29 4.27
N GLY A 202 -5.82 -26.31 3.13
CA GLY A 202 -7.26 -26.11 3.03
C GLY A 202 -7.71 -24.68 3.42
N LYS A 203 -6.81 -23.71 3.35
CA LYS A 203 -7.03 -22.30 3.71
C LYS A 203 -7.28 -21.37 2.52
N TRP A 204 -7.14 -21.84 1.30
CA TRP A 204 -7.52 -21.13 0.09
C TRP A 204 -9.03 -21.25 -0.12
N LYS A 205 -9.77 -20.13 0.02
CA LYS A 205 -11.24 -20.10 0.05
C LYS A 205 -11.78 -19.09 -0.98
N PRO A 206 -11.82 -19.45 -2.27
CA PRO A 206 -12.40 -18.57 -3.27
C PRO A 206 -13.88 -18.30 -3.01
N PHE A 207 -14.32 -17.10 -3.41
CA PHE A 207 -15.73 -16.69 -3.41
C PHE A 207 -16.17 -16.28 -4.82
N SER A 208 -17.45 -16.07 -5.06
CA SER A 208 -17.96 -15.67 -6.38
C SER A 208 -18.73 -14.36 -6.31
N GLY A 209 -18.32 -13.40 -7.12
CA GLY A 209 -19.03 -12.14 -7.36
C GLY A 209 -19.22 -11.29 -6.10
N ALA A 210 -20.36 -10.59 -6.01
CA ALA A 210 -20.69 -9.81 -4.83
C ALA A 210 -21.05 -10.72 -3.66
N ALA A 211 -20.23 -10.70 -2.61
CA ALA A 211 -20.40 -11.53 -1.42
C ALA A 211 -20.06 -10.71 -0.16
N GLU A 212 -20.73 -10.99 0.93
CA GLU A 212 -20.32 -10.52 2.26
C GLU A 212 -19.28 -11.50 2.81
N LEU A 213 -18.05 -11.00 3.04
CA LEU A 213 -16.90 -11.83 3.42
C LEU A 213 -16.63 -11.82 4.92
N ALA A 214 -17.07 -10.76 5.59
CA ALA A 214 -17.10 -10.60 7.03
C ALA A 214 -18.14 -9.52 7.37
N PRO A 215 -18.57 -9.38 8.64
CA PRO A 215 -19.54 -8.35 9.01
C PRO A 215 -19.08 -6.96 8.55
N GLY A 216 -19.89 -6.31 7.69
CA GLY A 216 -19.60 -5.01 7.14
C GLY A 216 -18.51 -4.98 6.04
N ILE A 217 -18.02 -6.13 5.57
CA ILE A 217 -17.04 -6.22 4.48
C ILE A 217 -17.64 -6.98 3.30
N LYS A 218 -17.80 -6.28 2.17
CA LYS A 218 -18.42 -6.81 0.95
C LYS A 218 -17.47 -6.76 -0.23
N ALA A 219 -17.42 -7.84 -0.98
CA ALA A 219 -16.80 -7.89 -2.30
C ALA A 219 -17.61 -7.09 -3.32
N VAL A 220 -16.95 -6.29 -4.11
CA VAL A 220 -17.53 -5.51 -5.20
C VAL A 220 -16.81 -5.91 -6.49
N PRO A 221 -17.44 -6.69 -7.38
CA PRO A 221 -16.81 -7.07 -8.64
C PRO A 221 -16.32 -5.85 -9.42
N ALA A 222 -15.04 -5.84 -9.72
CA ALA A 222 -14.34 -4.72 -10.38
C ALA A 222 -13.48 -5.19 -11.55
N VAL A 223 -14.03 -6.13 -12.32
CA VAL A 223 -13.36 -6.85 -13.42
C VAL A 223 -12.83 -5.93 -14.51
N GLY A 224 -11.79 -6.39 -15.21
CA GLY A 224 -11.18 -5.72 -16.35
C GLY A 224 -9.66 -5.59 -16.21
N HIS A 225 -9.18 -5.11 -15.06
CA HIS A 225 -7.74 -5.16 -14.76
C HIS A 225 -7.26 -6.61 -14.78
N THR A 226 -7.93 -7.47 -14.04
CA THR A 226 -7.85 -8.92 -14.20
C THR A 226 -9.28 -9.51 -14.28
N PRO A 227 -9.43 -10.80 -14.68
CA PRO A 227 -10.75 -11.40 -14.87
C PRO A 227 -11.63 -11.48 -13.63
N GLY A 228 -11.03 -11.59 -12.44
CA GLY A 228 -11.74 -11.63 -11.17
C GLY A 228 -11.40 -10.48 -10.24
N HIS A 229 -10.83 -9.37 -10.76
CA HIS A 229 -10.46 -8.23 -9.93
C HIS A 229 -11.64 -7.74 -9.11
N THR A 230 -11.41 -7.55 -7.81
CA THR A 230 -12.42 -7.23 -6.79
C THR A 230 -12.00 -6.00 -6.00
N ALA A 231 -12.90 -5.02 -5.90
CA ALA A 231 -12.82 -3.96 -4.91
C ALA A 231 -13.52 -4.42 -3.62
N TYR A 232 -13.21 -3.80 -2.48
CA TYR A 232 -13.86 -4.15 -1.21
C TYR A 232 -14.53 -2.93 -0.60
N GLN A 233 -15.81 -3.04 -0.25
CA GLN A 233 -16.51 -2.03 0.54
C GLN A 233 -16.48 -2.44 2.00
N ILE A 234 -16.03 -1.53 2.85
CA ILE A 234 -16.04 -1.64 4.31
C ILE A 234 -17.07 -0.65 4.84
N GLU A 235 -17.94 -1.09 5.72
CA GLU A 235 -19.01 -0.24 6.29
C GLU A 235 -19.14 -0.47 7.79
N SER A 236 -19.17 0.63 8.55
CA SER A 236 -19.46 0.62 9.99
C SER A 236 -20.13 1.94 10.39
N LYS A 237 -21.20 1.88 11.17
CA LYS A 237 -21.95 3.05 11.70
C LYS A 237 -22.31 4.09 10.63
N GLY A 238 -22.59 3.64 9.41
CA GLY A 238 -22.94 4.52 8.29
C GLY A 238 -21.74 5.17 7.58
N GLU A 239 -20.53 5.00 8.08
CA GLU A 239 -19.29 5.39 7.38
C GLU A 239 -18.84 4.25 6.46
N ARG A 240 -18.30 4.62 5.29
CA ARG A 240 -17.92 3.64 4.25
C ARG A 240 -16.57 3.96 3.65
N LEU A 241 -15.75 2.92 3.51
CA LEU A 241 -14.50 2.92 2.75
C LEU A 241 -14.65 1.97 1.55
N LEU A 242 -14.23 2.40 0.37
CA LEU A 242 -14.11 1.57 -0.82
C LEU A 242 -12.63 1.39 -1.17
N ILE A 243 -12.11 0.17 -1.01
CA ILE A 243 -10.76 -0.22 -1.42
C ILE A 243 -10.84 -0.58 -2.91
N LEU A 244 -10.21 0.23 -3.77
CA LEU A 244 -10.34 0.18 -5.22
C LEU A 244 -9.52 -0.93 -5.89
N GLY A 245 -8.54 -1.51 -5.19
CA GLY A 245 -7.52 -2.35 -5.81
C GLY A 245 -6.81 -1.58 -6.93
N ASP A 246 -6.65 -2.24 -8.07
CA ASP A 246 -5.96 -1.73 -9.25
C ASP A 246 -6.91 -1.12 -10.30
N ALA A 247 -8.08 -0.68 -9.85
CA ALA A 247 -8.89 0.18 -10.70
C ALA A 247 -8.17 1.50 -11.06
N VAL A 248 -7.11 1.86 -10.33
CA VAL A 248 -6.27 3.05 -10.58
C VAL A 248 -4.82 2.82 -10.18
N HIS A 249 -3.88 3.25 -11.06
CA HIS A 249 -2.44 3.17 -10.83
C HIS A 249 -1.78 4.57 -10.78
N SER A 250 -2.30 5.52 -11.53
CA SER A 250 -1.74 6.87 -11.56
C SER A 250 -2.74 7.91 -11.07
N HIS A 251 -2.50 8.40 -9.85
CA HIS A 251 -3.29 9.50 -9.28
C HIS A 251 -3.23 10.78 -10.11
N ALA A 252 -2.11 11.01 -10.81
CA ALA A 252 -1.91 12.19 -11.62
C ALA A 252 -2.67 12.15 -12.94
N VAL A 253 -2.88 10.96 -13.51
CA VAL A 253 -3.41 10.80 -14.88
C VAL A 253 -4.82 10.24 -14.86
N GLN A 254 -5.07 9.10 -14.19
CA GLN A 254 -6.31 8.35 -14.38
C GLN A 254 -7.54 8.94 -13.68
N PHE A 255 -7.38 9.85 -12.72
CA PHE A 255 -8.52 10.64 -12.23
C PHE A 255 -8.91 11.73 -13.22
N ALA A 256 -7.94 12.46 -13.78
CA ALA A 256 -8.17 13.49 -14.76
C ALA A 256 -8.61 12.94 -16.13
N ARG A 257 -8.16 11.71 -16.45
CA ARG A 257 -8.42 11.01 -17.72
C ARG A 257 -8.78 9.55 -17.42
N PRO A 258 -9.99 9.28 -16.92
CA PRO A 258 -10.39 7.93 -16.49
C PRO A 258 -10.45 6.90 -17.63
N GLU A 259 -10.42 7.34 -18.89
CA GLU A 259 -10.29 6.49 -20.07
C GLU A 259 -8.86 5.99 -20.35
N VAL A 260 -7.85 6.48 -19.63
CA VAL A 260 -6.48 6.02 -19.77
C VAL A 260 -6.35 4.63 -19.12
N ALA A 261 -6.14 3.61 -19.97
CA ALA A 261 -5.87 2.26 -19.52
C ALA A 261 -4.39 2.11 -19.09
N ILE A 262 -4.05 0.99 -18.49
CA ILE A 262 -2.66 0.63 -18.24
C ILE A 262 -2.33 -0.66 -19.02
N GLU A 263 -1.06 -0.86 -19.34
CA GLU A 263 -0.60 -2.01 -20.13
C GLU A 263 -0.99 -3.34 -19.49
N PHE A 264 -1.01 -3.38 -18.16
CA PHE A 264 -1.31 -4.56 -17.35
C PHE A 264 -2.81 -4.91 -17.28
N ASP A 265 -3.71 -4.05 -17.80
CA ASP A 265 -5.14 -4.38 -17.86
C ASP A 265 -5.36 -5.55 -18.83
N SER A 266 -5.94 -6.66 -18.37
CA SER A 266 -6.27 -7.84 -19.17
C SER A 266 -7.35 -7.51 -20.21
N ASP A 267 -8.38 -6.77 -19.82
CA ASP A 267 -9.38 -6.15 -20.71
C ASP A 267 -9.41 -4.65 -20.48
N LYS A 268 -8.67 -3.92 -21.31
CA LYS A 268 -8.53 -2.46 -21.21
C LYS A 268 -9.86 -1.71 -21.29
N LYS A 269 -10.78 -2.19 -22.13
CA LYS A 269 -12.10 -1.56 -22.30
C LYS A 269 -12.95 -1.74 -21.05
N GLN A 270 -12.95 -2.96 -20.50
CA GLN A 270 -13.69 -3.28 -19.28
C GLN A 270 -13.07 -2.56 -18.08
N ALA A 271 -11.74 -2.55 -17.93
CA ALA A 271 -11.03 -1.84 -16.84
C ALA A 271 -11.38 -0.35 -16.80
N VAL A 272 -11.40 0.32 -17.98
CA VAL A 272 -11.83 1.71 -18.12
C VAL A 272 -13.29 1.90 -17.70
N ALA A 273 -14.18 1.02 -18.14
CA ALA A 273 -15.60 1.09 -17.77
C ALA A 273 -15.81 0.92 -16.27
N THR A 274 -15.13 -0.06 -15.67
CA THR A 274 -15.12 -0.34 -14.23
C THR A 274 -14.60 0.87 -13.45
N ARG A 275 -13.44 1.42 -13.81
CA ARG A 275 -12.86 2.62 -13.18
C ARG A 275 -13.83 3.78 -13.18
N LYS A 276 -14.43 4.11 -14.32
CA LYS A 276 -15.42 5.20 -14.43
C LYS A 276 -16.62 4.99 -13.52
N LYS A 277 -17.14 3.76 -13.45
CA LYS A 277 -18.24 3.38 -12.57
C LYS A 277 -17.89 3.55 -11.09
N LEU A 278 -16.72 3.04 -10.67
CA LEU A 278 -16.25 3.14 -9.29
C LEU A 278 -16.01 4.60 -8.87
N PHE A 279 -15.37 5.40 -9.74
CA PHE A 279 -15.14 6.82 -9.47
C PHE A 279 -16.45 7.61 -9.38
N ALA A 280 -17.39 7.37 -10.29
CA ALA A 280 -18.70 8.03 -10.25
C ALA A 280 -19.48 7.67 -8.98
N TRP A 281 -19.43 6.40 -8.57
CA TRP A 281 -20.06 5.94 -7.32
C TRP A 281 -19.40 6.60 -6.11
N ALA A 282 -18.07 6.53 -6.02
CA ALA A 282 -17.32 7.13 -4.91
C ALA A 282 -17.57 8.63 -4.78
N ALA A 283 -17.59 9.36 -5.91
CA ALA A 283 -17.85 10.80 -5.92
C ALA A 283 -19.30 11.13 -5.50
N LYS A 284 -20.29 10.39 -6.03
CA LYS A 284 -21.71 10.61 -5.74
C LYS A 284 -22.02 10.36 -4.25
N GLU A 285 -21.53 9.28 -3.72
CA GLU A 285 -21.79 8.84 -2.34
C GLU A 285 -20.78 9.41 -1.32
N LYS A 286 -19.81 10.23 -1.79
CA LYS A 286 -18.75 10.84 -0.98
C LYS A 286 -17.95 9.81 -0.16
N LEU A 287 -17.73 8.62 -0.73
CA LEU A 287 -17.04 7.54 -0.05
C LEU A 287 -15.60 7.95 0.28
N LEU A 288 -15.11 7.51 1.45
CA LEU A 288 -13.68 7.37 1.61
C LEU A 288 -13.23 6.27 0.64
N VAL A 289 -12.12 6.47 -0.06
CA VAL A 289 -11.56 5.46 -0.96
C VAL A 289 -10.10 5.22 -0.64
N SER A 290 -9.63 4.03 -0.98
CA SER A 290 -8.21 3.72 -0.98
C SER A 290 -7.81 2.97 -2.24
N GLY A 291 -6.52 3.00 -2.58
CA GLY A 291 -5.98 2.28 -3.74
C GLY A 291 -4.56 1.81 -3.50
N MET A 292 -4.24 0.64 -4.06
CA MET A 292 -2.96 0.00 -3.80
C MET A 292 -1.79 0.80 -4.38
N HIS A 293 -2.03 1.54 -5.47
CA HIS A 293 -1.00 2.34 -6.15
C HIS A 293 -1.14 3.85 -5.95
N LEU A 294 -2.03 4.29 -5.06
CA LEU A 294 -2.13 5.71 -4.69
C LEU A 294 -0.98 6.08 -3.73
N PRO A 295 -0.51 7.35 -3.77
CA PRO A 295 0.52 7.81 -2.83
C PRO A 295 0.13 7.50 -1.39
N PHE A 296 1.04 6.88 -0.63
CA PHE A 296 0.79 6.50 0.76
C PHE A 296 0.25 7.69 1.60
N PRO A 297 -0.76 7.49 2.47
CA PRO A 297 -1.40 6.22 2.87
C PRO A 297 -2.44 5.69 1.88
N GLY A 298 -2.57 6.26 0.69
CA GLY A 298 -3.49 5.83 -0.35
C GLY A 298 -4.97 6.12 -0.05
N LEU A 299 -5.28 6.82 1.04
CA LEU A 299 -6.62 7.17 1.50
C LEU A 299 -7.04 8.57 1.02
N GLY A 300 -8.30 8.75 0.64
CA GLY A 300 -8.82 10.04 0.20
C GLY A 300 -10.26 9.96 -0.34
N HIS A 301 -10.66 11.00 -1.04
CA HIS A 301 -11.97 11.09 -1.68
C HIS A 301 -11.82 11.30 -3.17
N VAL A 302 -12.82 10.82 -3.92
CA VAL A 302 -12.97 11.15 -5.33
C VAL A 302 -13.96 12.30 -5.46
N ARG A 303 -13.52 13.40 -6.05
CA ARG A 303 -14.39 14.53 -6.36
C ARG A 303 -14.67 14.56 -7.86
N ALA A 304 -15.94 14.78 -8.25
CA ALA A 304 -16.27 15.05 -9.64
C ALA A 304 -15.65 16.38 -10.09
N ASP A 305 -15.07 16.42 -11.29
CA ASP A 305 -14.40 17.57 -11.86
C ASP A 305 -14.78 17.69 -13.35
N GLY A 306 -15.94 18.30 -13.63
CA GLY A 306 -16.55 18.33 -14.96
C GLY A 306 -16.88 16.93 -15.46
N LYS A 307 -16.25 16.50 -16.57
CA LYS A 307 -16.38 15.14 -17.13
C LYS A 307 -15.35 14.16 -16.59
N ALA A 308 -14.46 14.64 -15.71
CA ALA A 308 -13.37 13.89 -15.09
C ALA A 308 -13.56 13.81 -13.57
N PHE A 309 -12.50 13.42 -12.89
CA PHE A 309 -12.46 13.34 -11.44
C PHE A 309 -11.15 13.94 -10.90
N ALA A 310 -11.15 14.26 -9.62
CA ALA A 310 -9.96 14.67 -8.88
C ALA A 310 -9.78 13.79 -7.65
N TRP A 311 -8.55 13.42 -7.38
CA TRP A 311 -8.14 12.78 -6.14
C TRP A 311 -7.90 13.82 -5.06
N VAL A 312 -8.53 13.68 -3.92
CA VAL A 312 -8.38 14.54 -2.74
C VAL A 312 -7.90 13.67 -1.59
N PRO A 313 -6.60 13.63 -1.31
CA PRO A 313 -6.07 12.82 -0.22
C PRO A 313 -6.60 13.29 1.14
N VAL A 314 -6.68 12.37 2.12
CA VAL A 314 -6.97 12.75 3.51
C VAL A 314 -5.83 13.60 4.06
N GLU A 315 -6.18 14.51 4.97
CA GLU A 315 -5.19 15.23 5.77
C GLU A 315 -4.64 14.30 6.87
N TYR A 316 -3.37 14.49 7.23
CA TYR A 316 -2.84 13.81 8.40
C TYR A 316 -3.58 14.28 9.66
N SER A 317 -4.13 13.33 10.40
CA SER A 317 -4.79 13.62 11.68
C SER A 317 -4.51 12.48 12.68
N PRO A 318 -4.55 12.78 13.99
CA PRO A 318 -4.50 11.70 14.98
C PRO A 318 -5.74 10.82 14.87
N LEU A 319 -5.63 9.56 15.26
CA LEU A 319 -6.79 8.70 15.43
C LEU A 319 -7.63 9.26 16.59
N ARG A 320 -8.84 9.68 16.28
CA ARG A 320 -9.72 10.35 17.26
C ARG A 320 -10.72 9.35 17.83
N ASN A 321 -10.80 9.30 19.15
CA ASN A 321 -11.74 8.45 19.90
C ASN A 321 -12.91 9.26 20.49
N ASP A 322 -13.05 10.54 20.11
CA ASP A 322 -14.01 11.50 20.67
C ASP A 322 -15.15 11.87 19.67
N LYS A 323 -15.36 11.03 18.63
CA LYS A 323 -16.45 11.19 17.65
C LYS A 323 -17.61 10.26 17.96
#